data_5f3c918946299be228abe7eed43e73e5
#
_entry.id   5f3c918946299be228abe7eed43e73e5
#
_cell.length_a   1.000
_cell.length_b   1.000
_cell.length_c   1.000
_cell.angle_alpha   90.00
_cell.angle_beta   90.00
_cell.angle_gamma   90.00
#
_symmetry.space_group_name_H-M   'P 1'
#
loop_
_entity.id
_entity.type
_entity.pdbx_description
1 polymer ?
#
loop_
_entity_poly.entity_id
_entity_poly.type
_entity_poly.pdbx_seq_one_letter_code
_entity_poly.pdbx_strand_id
1 'polypeptide(L)'
;MLFLVGSSVMPYLCIATRRYIIMIITENEKEKVILSNLFAIDYPKLYEKLGEILCKYHSGYGALCHTQDYWVRDYMPVQAEEGLFVKFIYNPDYLQAEKRYITNVDVVIAKNPFVRDYTFIDIPFVVDGGNMVFCKGLDNNGEVHYVVMTEKVLAENAKLERSQIESIIANAFQEPRLNIVWLPWDKEDVFGHTDGIVRYVGINDEGKPKVLVNLELYDDDIADAMYMALSRHFEVEELHLDSYDELSWAYINSLQTKDFIIIPGIGDAITDAQAVAQYNQLYPKYRDHIHQVQMRDFVLANGGALNCCTWTVCDRSKVGASSVSGGVENGESQQLECINH
;
A
#
# COMPACT_ATOMS: atom_id res chain seq x y z
N MET A 1 31.42 -38.54 37.88
CA MET A 1 31.69 -37.83 36.61
C MET A 1 30.35 -37.20 36.18
N LEU A 2 30.11 -35.97 36.68
CA LEU A 2 28.86 -35.24 36.42
C LEU A 2 29.10 -34.32 35.19
N PHE A 3 28.28 -34.47 34.16
CA PHE A 3 28.20 -33.50 33.05
C PHE A 3 27.18 -32.41 33.39
N LEU A 4 27.66 -31.19 33.58
CA LEU A 4 26.83 -30.00 33.63
C LEU A 4 26.49 -29.58 32.22
N VAL A 5 25.19 -29.65 31.89
CA VAL A 5 24.64 -29.03 30.66
C VAL A 5 24.34 -27.57 31.00
N GLY A 6 25.15 -26.68 30.41
CA GLY A 6 24.93 -25.24 30.52
C GLY A 6 23.76 -24.76 29.61
N SER A 7 22.66 -24.36 30.21
CA SER A 7 21.60 -23.64 29.53
C SER A 7 22.04 -22.18 29.34
N SER A 8 22.34 -21.78 28.12
CA SER A 8 22.52 -20.37 27.77
C SER A 8 21.16 -19.67 27.71
N VAL A 9 20.80 -19.00 28.78
CA VAL A 9 19.68 -18.05 28.83
C VAL A 9 20.14 -16.79 28.08
N MET A 10 19.56 -16.51 26.91
CA MET A 10 19.71 -15.20 26.26
C MET A 10 19.14 -14.13 27.20
N PRO A 11 19.86 -13.02 27.41
CA PRO A 11 19.34 -11.90 28.17
C PRO A 11 18.23 -11.21 27.35
N TYR A 12 16.99 -11.31 27.83
CA TYR A 12 15.94 -10.43 27.35
C TYR A 12 16.33 -9.00 27.71
N LEU A 13 16.65 -8.20 26.68
CA LEU A 13 16.81 -6.76 26.83
C LEU A 13 15.50 -6.19 27.34
N CYS A 14 15.51 -5.67 28.55
CA CYS A 14 14.41 -4.92 29.14
C CYS A 14 14.37 -3.56 28.42
N ILE A 15 13.63 -3.46 27.31
CA ILE A 15 13.35 -2.18 26.66
C ILE A 15 12.35 -1.46 27.56
N ALA A 16 12.75 -0.34 28.12
CA ALA A 16 11.93 0.55 28.92
C ALA A 16 10.64 0.87 28.17
N THR A 17 9.52 0.51 28.77
CA THR A 17 8.17 0.72 28.26
C THR A 17 7.85 2.20 28.14
N ARG A 18 8.25 2.84 27.03
CA ARG A 18 7.46 3.92 26.47
C ARG A 18 6.19 3.24 25.94
N ARG A 19 5.05 3.53 26.53
CA ARG A 19 3.76 3.24 25.90
C ARG A 19 3.66 4.12 24.67
N TYR A 20 4.22 3.66 23.56
CA TYR A 20 3.86 4.16 22.25
C TYR A 20 2.43 3.67 22.03
N ILE A 21 1.52 4.61 21.80
CA ILE A 21 0.23 4.27 21.20
C ILE A 21 0.61 3.93 19.76
N ILE A 22 0.74 2.62 19.49
CA ILE A 22 1.05 2.10 18.18
C ILE A 22 -0.21 2.31 17.35
N MET A 23 -0.09 3.06 16.29
CA MET A 23 -1.19 3.38 15.39
C MET A 23 -0.79 2.84 14.02
N ILE A 24 -1.51 1.82 13.55
CA ILE A 24 -1.42 1.40 12.15
C ILE A 24 -1.58 2.63 11.25
N ILE A 25 -0.72 2.77 10.25
CA ILE A 25 -0.76 3.89 9.31
C ILE A 25 -1.56 3.48 8.07
N THR A 26 -2.68 4.15 7.84
CA THR A 26 -3.50 3.96 6.64
C THR A 26 -3.06 4.89 5.50
N GLU A 27 -3.48 4.63 4.26
CA GLU A 27 -3.05 5.42 3.09
C GLU A 27 -3.39 6.92 3.24
N ASN A 28 -4.53 7.25 3.84
CA ASN A 28 -4.96 8.63 4.09
C ASN A 28 -4.16 9.39 5.18
N GLU A 29 -3.10 8.80 5.70
CA GLU A 29 -2.17 9.41 6.67
C GLU A 29 -0.77 9.60 6.09
N LYS A 30 -0.50 9.07 4.89
CA LYS A 30 0.79 9.12 4.21
C LYS A 30 0.88 10.36 3.31
N GLU A 31 2.07 10.92 3.16
CA GLU A 31 2.28 12.13 2.35
C GLU A 31 3.30 11.99 1.23
N LYS A 32 4.30 11.12 1.38
CA LYS A 32 5.32 10.93 0.34
C LYS A 32 4.88 9.87 -0.65
N VAL A 33 5.12 10.12 -1.93
CA VAL A 33 4.85 9.20 -3.03
C VAL A 33 6.16 8.86 -3.73
N ILE A 34 6.45 7.59 -3.84
CA ILE A 34 7.70 7.09 -4.41
C ILE A 34 7.37 6.07 -5.50
N LEU A 35 8.02 6.22 -6.66
CA LEU A 35 7.86 5.36 -7.82
C LEU A 35 9.17 4.61 -8.13
N SER A 36 9.14 3.68 -9.06
CA SER A 36 10.34 3.15 -9.69
C SER A 36 10.91 4.16 -10.71
N ASN A 37 12.23 4.28 -10.83
CA ASN A 37 12.84 5.08 -11.89
C ASN A 37 12.54 4.52 -13.29
N LEU A 38 12.25 3.23 -13.41
CA LEU A 38 11.83 2.61 -14.68
C LEU A 38 10.52 3.22 -15.17
N PHE A 39 9.61 3.58 -14.26
CA PHE A 39 8.35 4.25 -14.62
C PHE A 39 8.60 5.59 -15.33
N ALA A 40 9.56 6.37 -14.85
CA ALA A 40 9.94 7.63 -15.48
C ALA A 40 10.63 7.45 -16.82
N ILE A 41 11.38 6.35 -17.00
CA ILE A 41 12.12 6.04 -18.24
C ILE A 41 11.17 5.54 -19.33
N ASP A 42 10.29 4.59 -18.98
CA ASP A 42 9.48 3.89 -19.98
C ASP A 42 8.15 4.61 -20.26
N TYR A 43 7.64 5.37 -19.26
CA TYR A 43 6.37 6.12 -19.34
C TYR A 43 6.55 7.61 -18.99
N PRO A 44 7.47 8.35 -19.66
CA PRO A 44 7.83 9.72 -19.25
C PRO A 44 6.66 10.69 -19.26
N LYS A 45 5.71 10.57 -20.20
CA LYS A 45 4.53 11.43 -20.26
C LYS A 45 3.57 11.19 -19.07
N LEU A 46 3.41 9.94 -18.67
CA LEU A 46 2.56 9.59 -17.52
C LEU A 46 3.23 10.03 -16.22
N TYR A 47 4.56 9.86 -16.12
CA TYR A 47 5.36 10.35 -14.99
C TYR A 47 5.28 11.87 -14.85
N GLU A 48 5.39 12.61 -15.95
CA GLU A 48 5.24 14.08 -15.98
C GLU A 48 3.85 14.49 -15.48
N LYS A 49 2.80 13.83 -15.97
CA LYS A 49 1.40 14.08 -15.57
C LYS A 49 1.17 13.87 -14.08
N LEU A 50 1.72 12.80 -13.53
CA LEU A 50 1.69 12.54 -12.09
C LEU A 50 2.47 13.62 -11.34
N GLY A 51 3.67 13.97 -11.80
CA GLY A 51 4.51 15.01 -11.23
C GLY A 51 3.82 16.38 -11.16
N GLU A 52 3.06 16.78 -12.21
CA GLU A 52 2.26 18.02 -12.21
C GLU A 52 1.25 18.07 -11.06
N ILE A 53 0.64 16.92 -10.72
CA ILE A 53 -0.32 16.83 -9.61
C ILE A 53 0.44 16.81 -8.27
N LEU A 54 1.46 15.96 -8.14
CA LEU A 54 2.22 15.78 -6.90
C LEU A 54 2.86 17.10 -6.43
N CYS A 55 3.39 17.90 -7.38
CA CYS A 55 3.98 19.20 -7.08
C CYS A 55 3.01 20.21 -6.47
N LYS A 56 1.69 20.11 -6.76
CA LYS A 56 0.68 21.04 -6.21
C LYS A 56 0.52 20.89 -4.70
N TYR A 57 0.81 19.70 -4.16
CA TYR A 57 0.57 19.37 -2.75
C TYR A 57 1.82 19.45 -1.89
N HIS A 58 2.96 19.90 -2.46
CA HIS A 58 4.24 19.89 -1.77
C HIS A 58 4.58 18.51 -1.16
N SER A 59 3.90 17.47 -1.63
CA SER A 59 4.19 16.10 -1.26
C SER A 59 5.57 15.76 -1.78
N GLY A 60 6.45 15.28 -0.90
CA GLY A 60 7.72 14.75 -1.35
C GLY A 60 7.43 13.60 -2.33
N TYR A 61 7.92 13.69 -3.55
CA TYR A 61 7.90 12.54 -4.46
C TYR A 61 9.30 12.23 -4.93
N GLY A 62 9.53 10.97 -5.27
CA GLY A 62 10.86 10.50 -5.67
C GLY A 62 10.78 9.23 -6.51
N ALA A 63 11.94 8.79 -6.95
CA ALA A 63 12.08 7.55 -7.68
C ALA A 63 13.16 6.67 -7.07
N LEU A 64 12.86 5.36 -6.95
CA LEU A 64 13.81 4.35 -6.51
C LEU A 64 14.68 3.89 -7.68
N CYS A 65 15.98 3.84 -7.44
CA CYS A 65 16.94 3.22 -8.35
C CYS A 65 17.13 1.73 -8.05
N HIS A 66 17.69 0.99 -9.01
CA HIS A 66 17.98 -0.44 -8.90
C HIS A 66 16.74 -1.33 -8.76
N THR A 67 15.59 -0.88 -9.21
CA THR A 67 14.37 -1.66 -9.36
C THR A 67 14.42 -2.51 -10.62
N GLN A 68 13.63 -3.61 -10.68
CA GLN A 68 13.54 -4.49 -11.84
C GLN A 68 12.18 -4.38 -12.55
N ASP A 69 11.20 -3.75 -11.90
CA ASP A 69 9.86 -3.47 -12.42
C ASP A 69 9.27 -2.18 -11.83
N TYR A 70 7.97 -1.92 -12.13
CA TYR A 70 7.24 -0.72 -11.69
C TYR A 70 6.55 -0.89 -10.34
N TRP A 71 6.44 -2.11 -9.82
CA TRP A 71 5.51 -2.48 -8.75
C TRP A 71 6.09 -2.22 -7.36
N VAL A 72 6.43 -0.96 -7.11
CA VAL A 72 7.04 -0.54 -5.83
C VAL A 72 6.15 -0.81 -4.62
N ARG A 73 4.85 -0.91 -4.81
CA ARG A 73 3.88 -1.29 -3.77
C ARG A 73 4.14 -2.71 -3.27
N ASP A 74 4.49 -3.62 -4.17
CA ASP A 74 4.54 -5.05 -3.88
C ASP A 74 5.86 -5.45 -3.23
N TYR A 75 6.98 -4.92 -3.73
CA TYR A 75 8.29 -5.28 -3.19
C TYR A 75 8.80 -4.38 -2.08
N MET A 76 8.33 -3.12 -1.97
CA MET A 76 8.83 -2.24 -0.91
C MET A 76 8.19 -2.57 0.45
N PRO A 77 8.96 -2.43 1.55
CA PRO A 77 8.48 -2.73 2.88
C PRO A 77 7.23 -1.93 3.28
N VAL A 78 6.33 -2.58 4.00
CA VAL A 78 5.07 -2.00 4.46
C VAL A 78 5.30 -1.21 5.74
N GLN A 79 4.84 0.02 5.80
CA GLN A 79 5.05 0.88 6.95
C GLN A 79 4.19 0.47 8.15
N ALA A 80 4.84 0.20 9.29
CA ALA A 80 4.19 -0.10 10.56
C ALA A 80 3.96 1.17 11.39
N GLU A 81 5.00 2.01 11.50
CA GLU A 81 4.95 3.33 12.15
C GLU A 81 5.96 4.28 11.48
N GLU A 82 6.03 5.52 11.91
CA GLU A 82 6.97 6.48 11.34
C GLU A 82 8.42 5.98 11.49
N GLY A 83 9.09 5.80 10.36
CA GLY A 83 10.47 5.32 10.30
C GLY A 83 10.65 3.80 10.53
N LEU A 84 9.59 3.05 10.80
CA LEU A 84 9.61 1.59 10.99
C LEU A 84 8.79 0.88 9.92
N PHE A 85 9.40 -0.10 9.27
CA PHE A 85 8.80 -0.84 8.17
C PHE A 85 8.92 -2.35 8.37
N VAL A 86 7.90 -3.09 7.94
CA VAL A 86 7.88 -4.55 7.89
C VAL A 86 8.29 -4.98 6.49
N LYS A 87 9.39 -5.73 6.40
CA LYS A 87 9.91 -6.24 5.14
C LYS A 87 9.61 -7.72 5.00
N PHE A 88 8.74 -8.07 4.07
CA PHE A 88 8.42 -9.43 3.69
C PHE A 88 9.38 -9.94 2.61
N ILE A 89 9.35 -11.24 2.36
CA ILE A 89 10.06 -11.83 1.22
C ILE A 89 9.26 -11.46 -0.05
N TYR A 90 9.89 -10.75 -0.97
CA TYR A 90 9.33 -10.54 -2.31
C TYR A 90 9.78 -11.65 -3.24
N ASN A 91 8.94 -12.62 -3.46
CA ASN A 91 9.19 -13.75 -4.34
C ASN A 91 7.87 -14.35 -4.86
N PRO A 92 7.07 -13.55 -5.58
CA PRO A 92 5.73 -13.95 -5.99
C PRO A 92 5.77 -15.15 -6.95
N ASP A 93 4.76 -16.00 -6.86
CA ASP A 93 4.64 -17.22 -7.67
C ASP A 93 4.49 -16.91 -9.16
N TYR A 94 3.79 -15.84 -9.52
CA TYR A 94 3.56 -15.41 -10.91
C TYR A 94 4.83 -14.91 -11.63
N LEU A 95 5.91 -14.56 -10.93
CA LEU A 95 7.18 -14.16 -11.52
C LEU A 95 8.22 -15.30 -11.61
N GLN A 96 7.88 -16.53 -11.22
CA GLN A 96 8.86 -17.61 -11.21
C GLN A 96 9.40 -18.00 -12.61
N ALA A 97 8.61 -17.76 -13.66
CA ALA A 97 9.06 -17.92 -15.05
C ALA A 97 9.92 -16.74 -15.56
N GLU A 98 9.81 -15.57 -14.93
CA GLU A 98 10.45 -14.32 -15.33
C GLU A 98 11.18 -13.62 -14.17
N LYS A 99 12.00 -14.37 -13.45
CA LYS A 99 12.74 -13.92 -12.25
C LYS A 99 13.56 -12.64 -12.41
N ARG A 100 13.84 -12.22 -13.65
CA ARG A 100 14.52 -10.95 -13.94
C ARG A 100 13.74 -9.72 -13.45
N TYR A 101 12.42 -9.86 -13.26
CA TYR A 101 11.54 -8.81 -12.72
C TYR A 101 11.41 -8.86 -11.19
N ILE A 102 11.96 -9.87 -10.52
CA ILE A 102 11.97 -9.92 -9.05
C ILE A 102 13.00 -8.92 -8.55
N THR A 103 12.52 -7.80 -8.05
CA THR A 103 13.36 -6.74 -7.48
C THR A 103 14.03 -7.21 -6.19
N ASN A 104 15.35 -7.02 -6.09
CA ASN A 104 16.08 -7.26 -4.85
C ASN A 104 15.92 -6.08 -3.90
N VAL A 105 15.04 -6.21 -2.92
CA VAL A 105 14.67 -5.14 -1.98
C VAL A 105 15.87 -4.64 -1.17
N ASP A 106 16.77 -5.52 -0.75
CA ASP A 106 17.96 -5.14 0.02
C ASP A 106 18.91 -4.25 -0.79
N VAL A 107 19.03 -4.51 -2.10
CA VAL A 107 19.79 -3.66 -3.01
C VAL A 107 19.11 -2.30 -3.17
N VAL A 108 17.79 -2.28 -3.35
CA VAL A 108 17.03 -1.02 -3.45
C VAL A 108 17.22 -0.19 -2.18
N ILE A 109 17.06 -0.77 -0.99
CA ILE A 109 17.24 -0.08 0.29
C ILE A 109 18.66 0.49 0.39
N ALA A 110 19.68 -0.32 0.13
CA ALA A 110 21.08 0.08 0.26
C ALA A 110 21.50 1.19 -0.71
N LYS A 111 20.87 1.23 -1.90
CA LYS A 111 21.22 2.17 -2.97
C LYS A 111 20.39 3.47 -2.99
N ASN A 112 19.34 3.56 -2.16
CA ASN A 112 18.51 4.76 -2.05
C ASN A 112 18.67 5.40 -0.66
N PRO A 113 19.48 6.46 -0.53
CA PRO A 113 19.84 7.03 0.78
C PRO A 113 18.64 7.43 1.65
N PHE A 114 17.56 7.92 1.03
CA PHE A 114 16.34 8.35 1.74
C PHE A 114 15.51 7.19 2.30
N VAL A 115 15.80 5.94 1.88
CA VAL A 115 15.18 4.71 2.41
C VAL A 115 16.07 4.04 3.45
N ARG A 116 17.40 4.11 3.25
CA ARG A 116 18.40 3.40 4.04
C ARG A 116 18.34 3.73 5.54
N ASP A 117 17.89 4.92 5.89
CA ASP A 117 17.88 5.41 7.27
C ASP A 117 16.63 4.93 8.05
N TYR A 118 15.70 4.22 7.40
CA TYR A 118 14.56 3.58 8.05
C TYR A 118 14.96 2.30 8.79
N THR A 119 14.15 1.91 9.76
CA THR A 119 14.30 0.64 10.49
C THR A 119 13.40 -0.42 9.86
N PHE A 120 13.93 -1.65 9.71
CA PHE A 120 13.22 -2.75 9.08
C PHE A 120 13.07 -3.94 10.02
N ILE A 121 11.88 -4.55 10.02
CA ILE A 121 11.59 -5.83 10.65
C ILE A 121 11.46 -6.87 9.52
N ASP A 122 12.41 -7.80 9.45
CA ASP A 122 12.40 -8.86 8.44
C ASP A 122 11.42 -9.97 8.81
N ILE A 123 10.52 -10.33 7.89
CA ILE A 123 9.53 -11.39 8.04
C ILE A 123 9.83 -12.54 7.07
N PRO A 124 9.96 -13.78 7.55
CA PRO A 124 10.48 -14.89 6.75
C PRO A 124 9.41 -15.64 5.93
N PHE A 125 8.42 -14.93 5.38
CA PHE A 125 7.45 -15.49 4.45
C PHE A 125 7.05 -14.49 3.36
N VAL A 126 6.42 -14.98 2.28
CA VAL A 126 6.10 -14.20 1.09
C VAL A 126 4.82 -13.40 1.31
N VAL A 127 4.89 -12.09 1.10
CA VAL A 127 3.72 -11.21 0.97
C VAL A 127 4.09 -10.09 0.01
N ASP A 128 3.24 -9.86 -0.96
CA ASP A 128 3.28 -8.67 -1.79
C ASP A 128 2.53 -7.53 -1.07
N GLY A 129 3.12 -6.34 -1.01
CA GLY A 129 2.55 -5.21 -0.26
C GLY A 129 1.17 -4.75 -0.78
N GLY A 130 0.87 -4.99 -2.07
CA GLY A 130 -0.45 -4.76 -2.67
C GLY A 130 -1.54 -5.67 -2.10
N ASN A 131 -1.16 -6.80 -1.51
CA ASN A 131 -2.09 -7.68 -0.81
C ASN A 131 -2.31 -7.31 0.67
N MET A 132 -2.07 -6.04 1.04
CA MET A 132 -2.31 -5.54 2.40
C MET A 132 -3.01 -4.19 2.37
N VAL A 133 -4.30 -4.15 2.67
CA VAL A 133 -5.06 -2.90 2.82
C VAL A 133 -5.40 -2.67 4.28
N PHE A 134 -4.80 -1.64 4.87
CA PHE A 134 -5.03 -1.28 6.26
C PHE A 134 -6.24 -0.37 6.43
N CYS A 135 -7.05 -0.67 7.45
CA CYS A 135 -8.25 0.09 7.81
C CYS A 135 -8.29 0.36 9.32
N LYS A 136 -8.94 1.45 9.70
CA LYS A 136 -9.18 1.85 11.07
C LYS A 136 -10.67 2.00 11.34
N GLY A 137 -11.08 1.64 12.54
CA GLY A 137 -12.41 1.87 13.08
C GLY A 137 -12.33 2.31 14.53
N LEU A 138 -13.48 2.51 15.16
CA LEU A 138 -13.61 2.83 16.58
C LEU A 138 -14.52 1.79 17.24
N ASP A 139 -14.13 1.33 18.42
CA ASP A 139 -14.98 0.53 19.31
C ASP A 139 -15.05 1.18 20.70
N ASN A 140 -15.72 0.52 21.65
CA ASN A 140 -15.85 1.02 23.02
C ASN A 140 -14.51 1.15 23.77
N ASN A 141 -13.43 0.56 23.25
CA ASN A 141 -12.09 0.57 23.83
C ASN A 141 -11.12 1.52 23.09
N GLY A 142 -11.62 2.25 22.09
CA GLY A 142 -10.85 3.18 21.27
C GLY A 142 -10.65 2.70 19.84
N GLU A 143 -9.51 3.03 19.24
CA GLU A 143 -9.19 2.68 17.85
C GLU A 143 -9.01 1.15 17.70
N VAL A 144 -9.60 0.59 16.66
CA VAL A 144 -9.47 -0.81 16.26
C VAL A 144 -8.89 -0.86 14.86
N HIS A 145 -7.95 -1.79 14.65
CA HIS A 145 -7.17 -1.90 13.41
C HIS A 145 -7.50 -3.17 12.65
N TYR A 146 -7.50 -3.05 11.35
CA TYR A 146 -7.74 -4.15 10.42
C TYR A 146 -6.69 -4.13 9.31
N VAL A 147 -6.36 -5.32 8.81
CA VAL A 147 -5.70 -5.51 7.52
C VAL A 147 -6.53 -6.49 6.71
N VAL A 148 -6.89 -6.08 5.49
CA VAL A 148 -7.59 -6.95 4.53
C VAL A 148 -6.55 -7.58 3.62
N MET A 149 -6.63 -8.91 3.46
CA MET A 149 -5.70 -9.70 2.66
C MET A 149 -6.46 -10.81 1.94
N THR A 150 -5.99 -11.24 0.77
CA THR A 150 -6.55 -12.43 0.12
C THR A 150 -5.86 -13.70 0.63
N GLU A 151 -6.55 -14.83 0.51
CA GLU A 151 -6.02 -16.16 0.87
C GLU A 151 -4.87 -16.63 -0.03
N LYS A 152 -4.48 -15.85 -1.06
CA LYS A 152 -3.26 -16.10 -1.84
C LYS A 152 -2.03 -16.20 -0.95
N VAL A 153 -1.90 -15.34 0.06
CA VAL A 153 -0.80 -15.40 1.03
C VAL A 153 -0.68 -16.76 1.70
N LEU A 154 -1.82 -17.41 2.01
CA LEU A 154 -1.82 -18.75 2.60
C LEU A 154 -1.32 -19.79 1.60
N ALA A 155 -1.68 -19.65 0.34
CA ALA A 155 -1.24 -20.57 -0.73
C ALA A 155 0.27 -20.46 -1.00
N GLU A 156 0.81 -19.24 -1.04
CA GLU A 156 2.25 -19.00 -1.24
C GLU A 156 3.09 -19.43 -0.03
N ASN A 157 2.47 -19.53 1.16
CA ASN A 157 3.15 -19.90 2.41
C ASN A 157 2.60 -21.20 3.02
N ALA A 158 2.27 -22.20 2.21
CA ALA A 158 1.59 -23.43 2.59
C ALA A 158 2.29 -24.26 3.70
N LYS A 159 3.51 -23.90 4.12
CA LYS A 159 4.22 -24.51 5.26
C LYS A 159 3.83 -23.90 6.60
N LEU A 160 3.13 -22.78 6.61
CA LEU A 160 2.66 -22.08 7.80
C LEU A 160 1.15 -22.23 7.93
N GLU A 161 0.69 -22.43 9.15
CA GLU A 161 -0.74 -22.36 9.44
C GLU A 161 -1.24 -20.90 9.44
N ARG A 162 -2.50 -20.68 9.08
CA ARG A 162 -3.13 -19.35 9.09
C ARG A 162 -2.87 -18.60 10.39
N SER A 163 -3.07 -19.23 11.53
CA SER A 163 -2.87 -18.62 12.85
C SER A 163 -1.43 -18.22 13.13
N GLN A 164 -0.45 -18.93 12.54
CA GLN A 164 0.95 -18.56 12.64
C GLN A 164 1.24 -17.29 11.82
N ILE A 165 0.73 -17.20 10.59
CA ILE A 165 0.85 -16.00 9.74
C ILE A 165 0.21 -14.81 10.45
N GLU A 166 -1.01 -14.95 10.96
CA GLU A 166 -1.73 -13.89 11.68
C GLU A 166 -0.92 -13.40 12.90
N SER A 167 -0.40 -14.32 13.70
CA SER A 167 0.41 -13.98 14.87
C SER A 167 1.70 -13.26 14.50
N ILE A 168 2.38 -13.69 13.45
CA ILE A 168 3.62 -13.05 12.98
C ILE A 168 3.32 -11.63 12.47
N ILE A 169 2.26 -11.44 11.68
CA ILE A 169 1.85 -10.12 11.18
C ILE A 169 1.51 -9.19 12.35
N ALA A 170 0.64 -9.60 13.26
CA ALA A 170 0.25 -8.78 14.41
C ALA A 170 1.46 -8.36 15.26
N ASN A 171 2.42 -9.26 15.48
CA ASN A 171 3.66 -8.97 16.19
C ASN A 171 4.57 -8.01 15.41
N ALA A 172 4.70 -8.19 14.09
CA ALA A 172 5.56 -7.35 13.25
C ALA A 172 5.06 -5.90 13.19
N PHE A 173 3.74 -5.71 13.13
CA PHE A 173 3.10 -4.40 13.21
C PHE A 173 2.91 -3.92 14.65
N GLN A 174 3.38 -4.67 15.64
CA GLN A 174 3.30 -4.37 17.07
C GLN A 174 1.85 -4.10 17.55
N GLU A 175 0.84 -4.58 16.82
CA GLU A 175 -0.58 -4.40 17.12
C GLU A 175 -1.22 -5.76 17.43
N PRO A 176 -1.23 -6.16 18.73
CA PRO A 176 -1.75 -7.48 19.13
C PRO A 176 -3.27 -7.63 18.92
N ARG A 177 -3.99 -6.52 18.69
CA ARG A 177 -5.41 -6.52 18.36
C ARG A 177 -5.68 -6.29 16.87
N LEU A 178 -4.67 -6.47 16.00
CA LEU A 178 -4.85 -6.37 14.57
C LEU A 178 -5.79 -7.47 14.08
N ASN A 179 -6.91 -7.07 13.51
CA ASN A 179 -7.86 -8.00 12.90
C ASN A 179 -7.45 -8.24 11.45
N ILE A 180 -7.12 -9.48 11.11
CA ILE A 180 -6.84 -9.87 9.73
C ILE A 180 -8.15 -10.37 9.10
N VAL A 181 -8.59 -9.68 8.05
CA VAL A 181 -9.79 -10.03 7.29
C VAL A 181 -9.37 -10.70 6.01
N TRP A 182 -9.62 -12.01 5.91
CA TRP A 182 -9.26 -12.81 4.76
C TRP A 182 -10.37 -12.79 3.73
N LEU A 183 -10.03 -12.41 2.50
CA LEU A 183 -10.88 -12.54 1.33
C LEU A 183 -10.56 -13.84 0.60
N PRO A 184 -11.56 -14.54 0.06
CA PRO A 184 -11.30 -15.66 -0.84
C PRO A 184 -10.43 -15.17 -2.01
N TRP A 185 -9.48 -16.01 -2.43
CA TRP A 185 -8.66 -15.71 -3.59
C TRP A 185 -9.32 -16.30 -4.84
N ASP A 186 -9.70 -15.44 -5.78
CA ASP A 186 -10.05 -15.83 -7.12
C ASP A 186 -8.81 -16.40 -7.83
N LYS A 187 -8.89 -17.65 -8.29
CA LYS A 187 -7.76 -18.34 -8.94
C LYS A 187 -7.51 -17.87 -10.37
N GLU A 188 -8.46 -17.16 -10.97
CA GLU A 188 -8.30 -16.54 -12.27
C GLU A 188 -7.50 -15.24 -12.18
N ASP A 189 -7.55 -14.55 -11.04
CA ASP A 189 -6.65 -13.46 -10.72
C ASP A 189 -5.31 -13.99 -10.19
N VAL A 190 -4.31 -14.06 -11.09
CA VAL A 190 -2.98 -14.57 -10.76
C VAL A 190 -2.24 -13.72 -9.72
N PHE A 191 -2.55 -12.42 -9.62
CA PHE A 191 -1.96 -11.52 -8.64
C PHE A 191 -2.62 -11.67 -7.27
N GLY A 192 -3.95 -11.72 -7.23
CA GLY A 192 -4.75 -11.88 -6.02
C GLY A 192 -4.51 -10.76 -4.99
N HIS A 193 -4.28 -9.53 -5.45
CA HIS A 193 -3.93 -8.41 -4.58
C HIS A 193 -5.17 -7.66 -4.10
N THR A 194 -5.27 -7.45 -2.81
CA THR A 194 -6.40 -6.78 -2.16
C THR A 194 -6.58 -5.33 -2.61
N ASP A 195 -5.52 -4.62 -2.98
CA ASP A 195 -5.58 -3.21 -3.37
C ASP A 195 -6.26 -2.94 -4.72
N GLY A 196 -6.50 -4.00 -5.51
CA GLY A 196 -7.38 -3.98 -6.68
C GLY A 196 -8.85 -4.28 -6.36
N ILE A 197 -9.14 -4.74 -5.13
CA ILE A 197 -10.47 -5.19 -4.70
C ILE A 197 -11.09 -4.19 -3.72
N VAL A 198 -10.29 -3.70 -2.74
CA VAL A 198 -10.74 -2.94 -1.59
C VAL A 198 -9.96 -1.63 -1.46
N ARG A 199 -10.68 -0.53 -1.22
CA ARG A 199 -10.10 0.76 -0.86
C ARG A 199 -10.70 1.26 0.47
N TYR A 200 -9.84 1.61 1.42
CA TYR A 200 -10.28 2.22 2.68
C TYR A 200 -10.79 3.64 2.46
N VAL A 201 -12.02 3.92 2.89
CA VAL A 201 -12.66 5.24 2.77
C VAL A 201 -12.44 6.08 4.02
N GLY A 202 -12.62 5.50 5.19
CA GLY A 202 -12.56 6.18 6.47
C GLY A 202 -13.43 5.50 7.51
N ILE A 203 -13.86 6.25 8.52
CA ILE A 203 -14.72 5.78 9.61
C ILE A 203 -16.07 6.47 9.45
N ASN A 204 -17.17 5.71 9.55
CA ASN A 204 -18.52 6.26 9.53
C ASN A 204 -18.93 6.86 10.89
N ASP A 205 -20.10 7.47 10.95
CA ASP A 205 -20.61 8.14 12.18
C ASP A 205 -20.81 7.17 13.36
N GLU A 206 -20.91 5.87 13.10
CA GLU A 206 -21.06 4.82 14.11
C GLU A 206 -19.71 4.27 14.60
N GLY A 207 -18.60 4.74 14.04
CA GLY A 207 -17.25 4.25 14.34
C GLY A 207 -16.83 3.04 13.51
N LYS A 208 -17.69 2.53 12.61
CA LYS A 208 -17.38 1.39 11.75
C LYS A 208 -16.48 1.85 10.58
N PRO A 209 -15.42 1.10 10.24
CA PRO A 209 -14.64 1.42 9.06
C PRO A 209 -15.48 1.20 7.79
N LYS A 210 -15.32 2.11 6.82
CA LYS A 210 -15.97 2.06 5.51
C LYS A 210 -14.94 1.72 4.44
N VAL A 211 -15.32 0.86 3.51
CA VAL A 211 -14.51 0.46 2.37
C VAL A 211 -15.30 0.60 1.07
N LEU A 212 -14.60 0.96 -0.01
CA LEU A 212 -15.09 0.94 -1.37
C LEU A 212 -14.57 -0.33 -2.06
N VAL A 213 -15.44 -1.02 -2.77
CA VAL A 213 -15.11 -2.26 -3.52
C VAL A 213 -15.65 -2.19 -4.95
N ASN A 214 -15.16 -3.08 -5.80
CA ASN A 214 -15.73 -3.33 -7.13
C ASN A 214 -15.84 -4.85 -7.32
N LEU A 215 -16.93 -5.43 -6.84
CA LEU A 215 -17.16 -6.88 -6.86
C LEU A 215 -17.90 -7.37 -8.11
N GLU A 216 -18.46 -6.46 -8.90
CA GLU A 216 -19.15 -6.78 -10.17
C GLU A 216 -18.24 -7.45 -11.23
N LEU A 217 -16.93 -7.44 -11.00
CA LEU A 217 -15.94 -8.07 -11.89
C LEU A 217 -15.68 -9.54 -11.56
N TYR A 218 -16.23 -10.05 -10.46
CA TYR A 218 -16.04 -11.42 -9.99
C TYR A 218 -17.27 -12.25 -10.23
N ASP A 219 -17.10 -13.57 -10.35
CA ASP A 219 -18.20 -14.50 -10.34
C ASP A 219 -19.03 -14.37 -9.05
N ASP A 220 -20.36 -14.52 -9.15
CA ASP A 220 -21.32 -14.29 -8.06
C ASP A 220 -20.91 -14.99 -6.74
N ASP A 221 -20.46 -16.24 -6.80
CA ASP A 221 -20.06 -17.02 -5.61
C ASP A 221 -18.83 -16.41 -4.90
N ILE A 222 -17.88 -15.87 -5.66
CA ILE A 222 -16.66 -15.20 -5.15
C ILE A 222 -17.01 -13.82 -4.62
N ALA A 223 -17.79 -13.04 -5.38
CA ALA A 223 -18.26 -11.72 -4.98
C ALA A 223 -19.05 -11.77 -3.66
N ASP A 224 -20.01 -12.71 -3.56
CA ASP A 224 -20.79 -12.93 -2.35
C ASP A 224 -19.90 -13.31 -1.15
N ALA A 225 -18.92 -14.18 -1.35
CA ALA A 225 -18.00 -14.60 -0.29
C ALA A 225 -17.09 -13.45 0.16
N MET A 226 -16.60 -12.62 -0.76
CA MET A 226 -15.85 -11.39 -0.45
C MET A 226 -16.71 -10.39 0.32
N TYR A 227 -17.93 -10.12 -0.17
CA TYR A 227 -18.86 -9.23 0.50
C TYR A 227 -19.19 -9.70 1.92
N MET A 228 -19.49 -10.99 2.11
CA MET A 228 -19.77 -11.59 3.42
C MET A 228 -18.57 -11.50 4.39
N ALA A 229 -17.34 -11.62 3.88
CA ALA A 229 -16.14 -11.46 4.70
C ALA A 229 -15.98 -10.00 5.16
N LEU A 230 -16.18 -9.04 4.24
CA LEU A 230 -16.03 -7.61 4.51
C LEU A 230 -17.16 -7.07 5.41
N SER A 231 -18.43 -7.37 5.12
CA SER A 231 -19.59 -6.78 5.79
C SER A 231 -19.69 -7.08 7.29
N ARG A 232 -18.99 -8.13 7.76
CA ARG A 232 -18.84 -8.43 9.19
C ARG A 232 -18.10 -7.34 9.96
N HIS A 233 -17.19 -6.65 9.30
CA HIS A 233 -16.27 -5.69 9.91
C HIS A 233 -16.43 -4.27 9.38
N PHE A 234 -16.86 -4.12 8.14
CA PHE A 234 -16.88 -2.86 7.40
C PHE A 234 -18.30 -2.47 6.95
N GLU A 235 -18.52 -1.18 6.79
CA GLU A 235 -19.55 -0.66 5.89
C GLU A 235 -18.98 -0.75 4.48
N VAL A 236 -19.64 -1.53 3.63
CA VAL A 236 -19.17 -1.84 2.28
C VAL A 236 -19.95 -1.00 1.28
N GLU A 237 -19.24 -0.20 0.51
CA GLU A 237 -19.78 0.59 -0.60
C GLU A 237 -19.30 -0.03 -1.92
N GLU A 238 -20.22 -0.29 -2.81
CA GLU A 238 -19.92 -0.80 -4.15
C GLU A 238 -19.66 0.35 -5.12
N LEU A 239 -18.68 0.21 -6.00
CA LEU A 239 -18.48 1.13 -7.11
C LEU A 239 -19.50 0.86 -8.21
N HIS A 240 -20.42 1.77 -8.44
CA HIS A 240 -21.48 1.61 -9.44
C HIS A 240 -21.10 2.32 -10.75
N LEU A 241 -21.06 1.57 -11.84
CA LEU A 241 -20.78 2.05 -13.18
C LEU A 241 -21.91 1.63 -14.11
N ASP A 242 -22.22 2.44 -15.13
CA ASP A 242 -23.21 2.08 -16.16
C ASP A 242 -22.76 0.87 -17.00
N SER A 243 -21.45 0.66 -17.10
CA SER A 243 -20.85 -0.51 -17.73
C SER A 243 -19.51 -0.85 -17.07
N TYR A 244 -19.19 -2.13 -17.04
CA TYR A 244 -17.92 -2.63 -16.54
C TYR A 244 -17.13 -3.23 -17.70
N ASP A 245 -15.85 -2.93 -17.78
CA ASP A 245 -14.91 -3.63 -18.64
C ASP A 245 -13.83 -4.33 -17.78
N GLU A 246 -12.99 -5.13 -18.42
CA GLU A 246 -11.92 -5.87 -17.74
C GLU A 246 -10.91 -4.97 -16.98
N LEU A 247 -10.90 -3.65 -17.22
CA LEU A 247 -10.03 -2.69 -16.54
C LEU A 247 -10.73 -1.93 -15.42
N SER A 248 -12.01 -2.13 -15.17
CA SER A 248 -12.78 -1.35 -14.18
C SER A 248 -12.27 -1.54 -12.75
N TRP A 249 -11.51 -2.60 -12.47
CA TRP A 249 -10.82 -2.78 -11.19
C TRP A 249 -9.79 -1.66 -10.91
N ALA A 250 -9.24 -1.05 -11.97
CA ALA A 250 -8.22 -0.02 -11.83
C ALA A 250 -8.71 1.21 -11.04
N TYR A 251 -10.01 1.51 -11.05
CA TYR A 251 -10.58 2.60 -10.26
C TYR A 251 -10.37 2.39 -8.75
N ILE A 252 -10.41 1.15 -8.25
CA ILE A 252 -10.13 0.82 -6.85
C ILE A 252 -8.63 0.97 -6.55
N ASN A 253 -7.76 0.65 -7.51
CA ASN A 253 -6.31 0.76 -7.40
C ASN A 253 -5.82 2.22 -7.55
N SER A 254 -6.50 3.14 -6.88
CA SER A 254 -6.20 4.58 -6.87
C SER A 254 -5.06 4.91 -5.92
N LEU A 255 -4.30 5.95 -6.20
CA LEU A 255 -3.31 6.52 -5.27
C LEU A 255 -4.02 7.45 -4.28
N GLN A 256 -3.90 7.14 -2.99
CA GLN A 256 -4.42 7.98 -1.91
C GLN A 256 -3.27 8.43 -0.99
N THR A 257 -3.31 9.70 -0.61
CA THR A 257 -2.45 10.30 0.42
C THR A 257 -3.31 11.06 1.42
N LYS A 258 -2.71 11.70 2.40
CA LYS A 258 -3.45 12.57 3.35
C LYS A 258 -4.07 13.80 2.68
N ASP A 259 -3.53 14.24 1.53
CA ASP A 259 -3.83 15.54 0.91
C ASP A 259 -4.64 15.40 -0.38
N PHE A 260 -4.56 14.28 -1.10
CA PHE A 260 -5.22 14.08 -2.39
C PHE A 260 -5.48 12.61 -2.71
N ILE A 261 -6.34 12.37 -3.71
CA ILE A 261 -6.55 11.08 -4.36
C ILE A 261 -6.34 11.26 -5.86
N ILE A 262 -5.62 10.31 -6.49
CA ILE A 262 -5.54 10.22 -7.96
C ILE A 262 -6.17 8.90 -8.39
N ILE A 263 -7.19 8.98 -9.24
CA ILE A 263 -7.92 7.83 -9.77
C ILE A 263 -7.36 7.51 -11.16
N PRO A 264 -7.04 6.25 -11.47
CA PRO A 264 -6.75 5.85 -12.84
C PRO A 264 -7.93 6.13 -13.77
N GLY A 265 -7.69 6.72 -14.93
CA GLY A 265 -8.67 6.76 -16.01
C GLY A 265 -8.40 5.60 -16.96
N ILE A 266 -9.44 4.89 -17.37
CA ILE A 266 -9.35 3.72 -18.25
C ILE A 266 -9.80 4.01 -19.68
N GLY A 267 -10.07 5.30 -19.99
CA GLY A 267 -10.35 5.78 -21.35
C GLY A 267 -11.80 5.72 -21.78
N ASP A 268 -12.73 5.31 -20.92
CA ASP A 268 -14.17 5.48 -21.12
C ASP A 268 -14.63 6.73 -20.37
N ALA A 269 -15.05 7.77 -21.10
CA ALA A 269 -15.37 9.05 -20.52
C ALA A 269 -16.59 9.03 -19.57
N ILE A 270 -17.49 8.06 -19.75
CA ILE A 270 -18.69 7.93 -18.91
C ILE A 270 -18.32 7.28 -17.59
N THR A 271 -17.71 6.10 -17.64
CA THR A 271 -17.32 5.37 -16.44
C THR A 271 -16.21 6.08 -15.67
N ASP A 272 -15.26 6.73 -16.36
CA ASP A 272 -14.25 7.61 -15.76
C ASP A 272 -14.91 8.74 -14.94
N ALA A 273 -15.94 9.41 -15.49
CA ALA A 273 -16.66 10.46 -14.80
C ALA A 273 -17.51 9.93 -13.63
N GLN A 274 -18.12 8.76 -13.76
CA GLN A 274 -18.90 8.11 -12.70
C GLN A 274 -18.01 7.71 -11.52
N ALA A 275 -16.85 7.13 -11.77
CA ALA A 275 -15.88 6.80 -10.74
C ALA A 275 -15.45 8.07 -9.96
N VAL A 276 -15.08 9.14 -10.65
CA VAL A 276 -14.73 10.43 -10.02
C VAL A 276 -15.88 11.00 -9.19
N ALA A 277 -17.12 10.94 -9.70
CA ALA A 277 -18.29 11.45 -8.99
C ALA A 277 -18.53 10.70 -7.67
N GLN A 278 -18.42 9.35 -7.68
CA GLN A 278 -18.58 8.53 -6.48
C GLN A 278 -17.45 8.75 -5.48
N TYR A 279 -16.21 8.88 -5.93
CA TYR A 279 -15.10 9.25 -5.04
C TYR A 279 -15.34 10.60 -4.37
N ASN A 280 -15.86 11.62 -5.09
CA ASN A 280 -16.20 12.91 -4.48
C ASN A 280 -17.31 12.82 -3.42
N GLN A 281 -18.23 11.86 -3.54
CA GLN A 281 -19.26 11.59 -2.54
C GLN A 281 -18.71 10.85 -1.32
N LEU A 282 -17.91 9.83 -1.56
CA LEU A 282 -17.37 8.95 -0.50
C LEU A 282 -16.24 9.61 0.29
N TYR A 283 -15.49 10.50 -0.33
CA TYR A 283 -14.32 11.15 0.27
C TYR A 283 -14.51 12.68 0.39
N PRO A 284 -15.49 13.17 1.17
CA PRO A 284 -15.78 14.60 1.25
C PRO A 284 -14.59 15.44 1.76
N LYS A 285 -13.67 14.85 2.52
CA LYS A 285 -12.42 15.46 2.96
C LYS A 285 -11.52 15.86 1.79
N TYR A 286 -11.61 15.13 0.67
CA TYR A 286 -10.77 15.35 -0.52
C TYR A 286 -11.49 16.12 -1.63
N ARG A 287 -12.63 16.76 -1.33
CA ARG A 287 -13.32 17.60 -2.33
C ARG A 287 -12.34 18.62 -2.92
N ASP A 288 -12.32 18.76 -4.25
CA ASP A 288 -11.39 19.59 -5.01
C ASP A 288 -9.92 19.06 -5.04
N HIS A 289 -9.63 17.94 -4.38
CA HIS A 289 -8.32 17.28 -4.31
C HIS A 289 -8.35 15.85 -4.89
N ILE A 290 -9.43 15.51 -5.60
CA ILE A 290 -9.55 14.27 -6.36
C ILE A 290 -9.20 14.58 -7.81
N HIS A 291 -8.21 13.87 -8.31
CA HIS A 291 -7.70 13.99 -9.67
C HIS A 291 -7.90 12.70 -10.43
N GLN A 292 -7.89 12.77 -11.75
CA GLN A 292 -7.85 11.58 -12.60
C GLN A 292 -6.68 11.69 -13.59
N VAL A 293 -6.01 10.58 -13.81
CA VAL A 293 -4.92 10.46 -14.79
C VAL A 293 -5.22 9.29 -15.73
N GLN A 294 -5.29 9.58 -17.01
CA GLN A 294 -5.49 8.55 -18.04
C GLN A 294 -4.28 7.64 -18.12
N MET A 295 -4.50 6.34 -17.93
CA MET A 295 -3.43 5.35 -17.95
C MET A 295 -3.85 3.98 -18.52
N ARG A 296 -4.91 3.96 -19.36
CA ARG A 296 -5.40 2.75 -20.01
C ARG A 296 -4.29 1.92 -20.63
N ASP A 297 -3.45 2.56 -21.45
CA ASP A 297 -2.36 1.86 -22.16
C ASP A 297 -1.35 1.24 -21.19
N PHE A 298 -1.06 1.92 -20.08
CA PHE A 298 -0.19 1.41 -19.03
C PHE A 298 -0.81 0.18 -18.34
N VAL A 299 -2.08 0.27 -17.96
CA VAL A 299 -2.80 -0.82 -17.29
C VAL A 299 -2.89 -2.05 -18.19
N LEU A 300 -3.28 -1.87 -19.46
CA LEU A 300 -3.35 -2.95 -20.44
C LEU A 300 -2.00 -3.64 -20.68
N ALA A 301 -0.93 -2.85 -20.75
CA ALA A 301 0.40 -3.37 -21.05
C ALA A 301 1.04 -4.10 -19.87
N ASN A 302 0.68 -3.75 -18.63
CA ASN A 302 1.45 -4.13 -17.44
C ASN A 302 0.62 -4.83 -16.34
N GLY A 303 -0.71 -4.80 -16.38
CA GLY A 303 -1.58 -5.49 -15.43
C GLY A 303 -1.67 -4.88 -14.03
N GLY A 304 -1.23 -3.63 -13.84
CA GLY A 304 -1.32 -2.89 -12.58
C GLY A 304 -1.70 -1.43 -12.79
N ALA A 305 -2.07 -0.72 -11.71
CA ALA A 305 -2.47 0.68 -11.79
C ALA A 305 -1.73 1.57 -10.76
N LEU A 306 -2.31 2.69 -10.34
CA LEU A 306 -1.60 3.72 -9.55
C LEU A 306 -1.13 3.25 -8.18
N ASN A 307 -1.95 2.51 -7.44
CA ASN A 307 -1.52 2.03 -6.12
C ASN A 307 -0.35 1.06 -6.24
N CYS A 308 -0.41 0.13 -7.21
CA CYS A 308 0.64 -0.86 -7.45
C CYS A 308 1.98 -0.21 -7.82
N CYS A 309 1.98 0.86 -8.62
CA CYS A 309 3.22 1.53 -9.03
C CYS A 309 3.69 2.63 -8.07
N THR A 310 3.07 2.77 -6.90
CA THR A 310 3.44 3.79 -5.90
C THR A 310 3.68 3.19 -4.52
N TRP A 311 4.76 3.60 -3.89
CA TRP A 311 5.03 3.36 -2.47
C TRP A 311 4.79 4.64 -1.70
N THR A 312 3.82 4.64 -0.81
CA THR A 312 3.43 5.80 -0.01
C THR A 312 4.00 5.69 1.40
N VAL A 313 4.52 6.79 1.93
CA VAL A 313 5.20 6.84 3.24
C VAL A 313 4.72 8.02 4.07
N CYS A 314 4.43 7.77 5.33
CA CYS A 314 4.26 8.77 6.36
C CYS A 314 5.64 9.11 6.95
N ASP A 315 6.08 10.38 6.81
CA ASP A 315 7.35 10.85 7.37
C ASP A 315 7.16 12.26 7.95
N ARG A 316 6.76 12.30 9.19
CA ARG A 316 6.47 13.53 9.95
C ARG A 316 7.74 14.25 10.43
N SER A 317 8.91 13.64 10.30
CA SER A 317 10.16 14.12 10.87
C SER A 317 10.64 15.47 10.32
N LYS A 318 10.06 15.95 9.20
CA LYS A 318 10.43 17.23 8.56
C LYS A 318 9.48 18.41 8.85
N VAL A 319 8.40 18.20 9.60
CA VAL A 319 7.44 19.29 9.90
C VAL A 319 7.96 20.27 10.97
N GLY A 320 9.03 19.94 11.68
CA GLY A 320 9.59 20.76 12.77
C GLY A 320 10.80 21.66 12.43
N ALA A 321 11.31 21.64 11.19
CA ALA A 321 12.60 22.29 10.86
C ALA A 321 12.53 23.53 9.96
N SER A 322 11.36 24.06 9.65
CA SER A 322 11.24 25.27 8.79
C SER A 322 10.54 26.45 9.47
N SER A 323 11.12 26.90 10.60
CA SER A 323 10.82 28.25 11.11
C SER A 323 12.05 28.85 11.77
N VAL A 324 13.14 29.11 11.00
CA VAL A 324 14.10 30.18 11.31
C VAL A 324 14.70 30.70 9.99
N SER A 325 14.39 31.96 9.72
CA SER A 325 15.09 32.98 8.93
C SER A 325 15.36 32.75 7.44
N GLY A 326 14.69 33.57 6.64
CA GLY A 326 15.11 34.45 5.57
C GLY A 326 16.35 34.09 4.74
N GLY A 327 16.12 33.80 3.47
CA GLY A 327 17.11 33.77 2.43
C GLY A 327 16.47 33.25 1.16
N VAL A 328 16.14 34.18 0.25
CA VAL A 328 15.77 33.84 -1.12
C VAL A 328 16.98 33.21 -1.77
N GLU A 329 16.98 31.90 -1.93
CA GLU A 329 17.83 31.22 -2.90
C GLU A 329 17.00 30.31 -3.76
N ASN A 330 17.25 30.45 -5.07
CA ASN A 330 16.54 29.88 -6.18
C ASN A 330 16.28 28.38 -6.03
N GLY A 331 15.01 28.00 -6.25
CA GLY A 331 14.60 26.62 -6.35
C GLY A 331 15.23 25.93 -7.55
N GLU A 332 16.36 25.31 -7.34
CA GLU A 332 16.84 24.20 -8.19
C GLU A 332 16.37 22.91 -7.55
N SER A 333 15.42 22.31 -8.25
CA SER A 333 14.88 20.98 -8.05
C SER A 333 15.99 19.97 -7.77
N GLN A 334 15.92 19.26 -6.63
CA GLN A 334 16.59 17.97 -6.48
C GLN A 334 15.88 16.95 -7.39
N GLN A 335 15.95 17.22 -8.68
CA GLN A 335 15.64 16.30 -9.76
C GLN A 335 16.96 15.67 -10.20
N LEU A 336 16.99 14.33 -10.19
CA LEU A 336 17.88 13.53 -11.04
C LEU A 336 19.38 13.47 -10.66
N GLU A 337 19.73 12.88 -9.52
CA GLU A 337 21.09 12.31 -9.37
C GLU A 337 21.23 10.84 -9.80
N CYS A 338 20.18 10.18 -10.28
CA CYS A 338 20.22 8.77 -10.71
C CYS A 338 20.32 8.56 -12.24
N ILE A 339 20.53 9.59 -13.06
CA ILE A 339 20.55 9.43 -14.54
C ILE A 339 21.94 9.13 -15.12
N ASN A 340 23.01 9.19 -14.34
CA ASN A 340 24.36 8.83 -14.83
C ASN A 340 25.05 7.88 -13.85
N HIS A 341 24.90 6.58 -14.06
CA HIS A 341 25.97 5.56 -13.91
C HIS A 341 25.45 4.20 -14.36
#